data_a15809f0e6174bf2116dece39a43aee1
#
_entry.id   a15809f0e6174bf2116dece39a43aee1
#
_cell.length_a   1.000
_cell.length_b   1.000
_cell.length_c   1.000
_cell.angle_alpha   90.00
_cell.angle_beta   90.00
_cell.angle_gamma   90.00
#
_symmetry.space_group_name_H-M   'P 1'
#
loop_
_entity.id
_entity.type
_entity.pdbx_description
1 polymer ?
#
loop_
_entity_poly.entity_id
_entity_poly.type
_entity_poly.pdbx_seq_one_letter_code
_entity_poly.pdbx_strand_id
1 'polypeptide(L)'
;MNQVDSITGVEVARALALPGRVYIGFDAVRDPENPRKVAKKPRCRGKMGVAANDPEALFWTLDELYQVEGEFIGVNMNHPILLPTGKLICIDADFKGRPAGDAIHQAFKDLKAWAIDQGHLYETSISQQGYHIWLTVDASLELAKLKPLSKGQEVELFGFAGLKKNVLLTGAKMSGQLQLEPVDLAAVLNQCGFEFDQPELPELPAIPALPERQFETTAHD
;
A
#
# COMPACT_ATOMS: atom_id res chain seq x y z
N MET A 1 -17.06 28.51 1.41
CA MET A 1 -16.04 27.45 1.33
C MET A 1 -16.46 26.39 2.30
N ASN A 2 -16.78 25.18 1.84
CA ASN A 2 -17.17 24.10 2.75
C ASN A 2 -15.93 23.67 3.56
N GLN A 3 -16.11 23.36 4.84
CA GLN A 3 -15.03 22.96 5.76
C GLN A 3 -14.16 21.81 5.21
N VAL A 4 -14.70 20.95 4.35
CA VAL A 4 -14.00 19.82 3.72
C VAL A 4 -12.86 20.25 2.79
N ASP A 5 -13.01 21.37 2.08
CA ASP A 5 -12.00 21.82 1.11
C ASP A 5 -10.71 22.37 1.77
N SER A 6 -10.73 22.53 3.10
CA SER A 6 -9.57 22.97 3.88
C SER A 6 -8.75 21.81 4.45
N ILE A 7 -9.28 20.56 4.41
CA ILE A 7 -8.60 19.39 4.95
C ILE A 7 -7.64 18.82 3.90
N THR A 8 -6.38 18.65 4.29
CA THR A 8 -5.34 18.09 3.41
C THR A 8 -5.60 16.61 3.12
N GLY A 9 -5.42 16.20 1.86
CA GLY A 9 -5.56 14.80 1.42
C GLY A 9 -6.94 14.46 0.83
N VAL A 10 -7.89 15.41 0.79
CA VAL A 10 -9.23 15.17 0.19
C VAL A 10 -9.13 14.75 -1.27
N GLU A 11 -8.23 15.37 -2.04
CA GLU A 11 -8.06 15.05 -3.45
C GLU A 11 -7.56 13.60 -3.65
N VAL A 12 -6.61 13.15 -2.80
CA VAL A 12 -6.13 11.76 -2.83
C VAL A 12 -7.25 10.81 -2.43
N ALA A 13 -8.03 11.13 -1.39
CA ALA A 13 -9.16 10.32 -0.98
C ALA A 13 -10.19 10.16 -2.11
N ARG A 14 -10.46 11.23 -2.85
CA ARG A 14 -11.33 11.20 -4.04
C ARG A 14 -10.73 10.38 -5.18
N ALA A 15 -9.41 10.48 -5.41
CA ALA A 15 -8.71 9.70 -6.43
C ALA A 15 -8.68 8.20 -6.09
N LEU A 16 -8.57 7.87 -4.80
CA LEU A 16 -8.64 6.49 -4.32
C LEU A 16 -10.05 5.91 -4.42
N ALA A 17 -11.08 6.72 -4.16
CA ALA A 17 -12.50 6.33 -4.19
C ALA A 17 -12.80 4.98 -3.50
N LEU A 18 -12.20 4.76 -2.32
CA LEU A 18 -12.24 3.47 -1.64
C LEU A 18 -13.65 3.14 -1.13
N PRO A 19 -14.05 1.86 -1.21
CA PRO A 19 -15.33 1.41 -0.69
C PRO A 19 -15.34 1.36 0.85
N GLY A 20 -16.50 1.60 1.43
CA GLY A 20 -16.75 1.43 2.85
C GLY A 20 -16.16 2.54 3.74
N ARG A 21 -16.10 2.25 5.04
CA ARG A 21 -15.66 3.18 6.08
C ARG A 21 -14.19 2.97 6.39
N VAL A 22 -13.32 3.65 5.65
CA VAL A 22 -11.86 3.47 5.71
C VAL A 22 -11.11 4.77 5.98
N TYR A 23 -11.77 5.92 5.87
CA TYR A 23 -11.13 7.22 6.07
C TYR A 23 -11.18 7.66 7.53
N ILE A 24 -10.13 8.31 7.99
CA ILE A 24 -9.98 8.80 9.36
C ILE A 24 -9.25 10.15 9.34
N GLY A 25 -9.57 11.02 10.29
CA GLY A 25 -8.90 12.29 10.45
C GLY A 25 -7.62 12.20 11.27
N PHE A 26 -6.68 13.09 10.98
CA PHE A 26 -5.41 13.20 11.68
C PHE A 26 -5.01 14.64 11.96
N ASP A 27 -4.33 14.84 13.08
CA ASP A 27 -3.52 16.02 13.31
C ASP A 27 -2.04 15.67 13.17
N ALA A 28 -1.28 16.58 12.58
CA ALA A 28 0.17 16.48 12.47
C ALA A 28 0.83 17.33 13.55
N VAL A 29 1.38 16.68 14.56
CA VAL A 29 2.09 17.37 15.64
C VAL A 29 3.58 17.37 15.32
N ARG A 30 4.14 18.53 15.02
CA ARG A 30 5.56 18.70 14.79
C ARG A 30 6.31 18.68 16.12
N ASP A 31 7.43 17.97 16.16
CA ASP A 31 8.34 18.00 17.28
C ASP A 31 9.03 19.37 17.30
N PRO A 32 8.92 20.15 18.40
CA PRO A 32 9.54 21.47 18.48
C PRO A 32 11.07 21.42 18.36
N GLU A 33 11.71 20.34 18.83
CA GLU A 33 13.16 20.16 18.78
C GLU A 33 13.62 19.60 17.43
N ASN A 34 12.73 18.88 16.72
CA ASN A 34 13.02 18.34 15.40
C ASN A 34 11.83 18.52 14.45
N PRO A 35 11.73 19.67 13.75
CA PRO A 35 10.59 19.99 12.89
C PRO A 35 10.36 18.99 11.75
N ARG A 36 11.35 18.15 11.43
CA ARG A 36 11.22 17.06 10.43
C ARG A 36 10.51 15.83 10.99
N LYS A 37 10.44 15.72 12.32
CA LYS A 37 9.71 14.64 12.99
C LYS A 37 8.27 15.07 13.20
N VAL A 38 7.36 14.40 12.51
CA VAL A 38 5.92 14.66 12.59
C VAL A 38 5.24 13.47 13.24
N ALA A 39 4.64 13.68 14.41
CA ALA A 39 3.78 12.68 15.02
C ALA A 39 2.38 12.79 14.41
N LYS A 40 1.91 11.69 13.82
CA LYS A 40 0.57 11.56 13.22
C LYS A 40 -0.38 11.07 14.31
N LYS A 41 -1.31 11.90 14.74
CA LYS A 41 -2.27 11.56 15.81
C LYS A 41 -3.68 11.44 15.22
N PRO A 42 -4.27 10.24 15.19
CA PRO A 42 -5.66 10.08 14.76
C PRO A 42 -6.58 10.94 15.61
N ARG A 43 -7.59 11.53 14.99
CA ARG A 43 -8.61 12.33 15.67
C ARG A 43 -9.98 11.67 15.50
N CYS A 44 -10.72 11.58 16.61
CA CYS A 44 -12.07 11.05 16.60
C CYS A 44 -12.91 11.73 17.69
N ARG A 45 -14.07 12.24 17.32
CA ARG A 45 -15.02 12.92 18.21
C ARG A 45 -14.39 13.96 19.14
N GLY A 46 -13.55 14.84 18.57
CA GLY A 46 -12.86 15.86 19.33
C GLY A 46 -11.66 15.37 20.17
N LYS A 47 -11.43 14.05 20.26
CA LYS A 47 -10.27 13.46 20.96
C LYS A 47 -9.11 13.25 20.01
N MET A 48 -7.89 13.54 20.47
CA MET A 48 -6.64 13.33 19.73
C MET A 48 -5.93 12.08 20.25
N GLY A 49 -5.30 11.32 19.36
CA GLY A 49 -4.47 10.17 19.73
C GLY A 49 -5.26 8.88 19.96
N VAL A 50 -6.48 8.78 19.46
CA VAL A 50 -7.27 7.54 19.45
C VAL A 50 -6.52 6.49 18.63
N ALA A 51 -6.30 5.30 19.22
CA ALA A 51 -5.61 4.23 18.50
C ALA A 51 -6.45 3.77 17.30
N ALA A 52 -5.79 3.46 16.18
CA ALA A 52 -6.49 3.04 14.96
C ALA A 52 -7.33 1.75 15.11
N ASN A 53 -7.10 0.99 16.16
CA ASN A 53 -7.85 -0.20 16.53
C ASN A 53 -8.78 0.05 17.73
N ASP A 54 -8.96 1.30 18.16
CA ASP A 54 -9.90 1.66 19.20
C ASP A 54 -11.33 1.45 18.68
N PRO A 55 -12.19 0.71 19.39
CA PRO A 55 -13.59 0.55 19.00
C PRO A 55 -14.36 1.89 18.95
N GLU A 56 -13.87 2.94 19.62
CA GLU A 56 -14.41 4.29 19.52
C GLU A 56 -13.93 5.07 18.29
N ALA A 57 -12.93 4.57 17.56
CA ALA A 57 -12.46 5.21 16.36
C ALA A 57 -13.56 5.20 15.28
N LEU A 58 -13.94 6.38 14.83
CA LEU A 58 -14.90 6.53 13.74
C LEU A 58 -14.14 6.54 12.42
N PHE A 59 -14.58 5.67 11.51
CA PHE A 59 -14.16 5.68 10.13
C PHE A 59 -15.28 6.20 9.25
N TRP A 60 -14.92 6.92 8.23
CA TRP A 60 -15.82 7.61 7.33
C TRP A 60 -15.78 6.99 5.94
N THR A 61 -16.90 7.04 5.23
CA THR A 61 -16.95 6.77 3.79
C THR A 61 -16.47 8.00 3.02
N LEU A 62 -16.25 7.85 1.72
CA LEU A 62 -15.90 8.97 0.85
C LEU A 62 -16.97 10.09 0.90
N ASP A 63 -18.25 9.72 0.93
CA ASP A 63 -19.35 10.67 0.97
C ASP A 63 -19.49 11.38 2.31
N GLU A 64 -18.93 10.81 3.37
CA GLU A 64 -18.96 11.35 4.72
C GLU A 64 -17.70 12.15 5.09
N LEU A 65 -16.79 12.41 4.16
CA LEU A 65 -15.53 13.13 4.43
C LEU A 65 -15.75 14.52 5.05
N TYR A 66 -16.92 15.12 4.84
CA TYR A 66 -17.30 16.39 5.45
C TYR A 66 -17.43 16.33 6.99
N GLN A 67 -17.49 15.12 7.56
CA GLN A 67 -17.56 14.89 9.01
C GLN A 67 -16.16 14.60 9.62
N VAL A 68 -15.13 14.48 8.78
CA VAL A 68 -13.76 14.19 9.25
C VAL A 68 -13.26 15.41 10.03
N GLU A 69 -12.71 15.14 11.21
CA GLU A 69 -12.03 16.12 12.04
C GLU A 69 -10.53 16.02 11.85
N GLY A 70 -9.81 17.15 11.94
CA GLY A 70 -8.34 17.20 11.86
C GLY A 70 -7.82 17.98 10.66
N GLU A 71 -6.50 18.04 10.56
CA GLU A 71 -5.80 18.76 9.50
C GLU A 71 -5.65 17.92 8.22
N PHE A 72 -5.65 16.58 8.37
CA PHE A 72 -5.38 15.62 7.30
C PHE A 72 -6.40 14.49 7.32
N ILE A 73 -6.60 13.91 6.14
CA ILE A 73 -7.29 12.63 6.00
C ILE A 73 -6.24 11.53 5.91
N GLY A 74 -6.55 10.35 6.46
CA GLY A 74 -5.79 9.14 6.28
C GLY A 74 -6.69 7.98 5.91
N VAL A 75 -6.05 6.89 5.49
CA VAL A 75 -6.70 5.61 5.19
C VAL A 75 -6.31 4.60 6.25
N ASN A 76 -7.29 3.92 6.82
CA ASN A 76 -7.06 2.79 7.71
C ASN A 76 -6.73 1.54 6.90
N MET A 77 -5.47 1.13 7.00
CA MET A 77 -4.91 -0.06 6.33
C MET A 77 -4.75 -1.25 7.30
N ASN A 78 -5.46 -1.26 8.43
CA ASN A 78 -5.39 -2.34 9.42
C ASN A 78 -6.00 -3.66 8.92
N HIS A 79 -6.86 -3.56 7.94
CA HIS A 79 -7.48 -4.69 7.27
C HIS A 79 -7.32 -4.54 5.77
N PRO A 80 -7.26 -5.64 5.02
CA PRO A 80 -7.26 -5.59 3.57
C PRO A 80 -8.50 -4.85 3.04
N ILE A 81 -8.30 -3.85 2.21
CA ILE A 81 -9.38 -3.16 1.50
C ILE A 81 -9.56 -3.85 0.16
N LEU A 82 -10.68 -4.56 0.02
CA LEU A 82 -11.01 -5.29 -1.19
C LEU A 82 -11.55 -4.32 -2.24
N LEU A 83 -11.03 -4.44 -3.45
CA LEU A 83 -11.45 -3.76 -4.66
C LEU A 83 -12.12 -4.77 -5.61
N PRO A 84 -12.83 -4.34 -6.65
CA PRO A 84 -13.52 -5.26 -7.57
C PRO A 84 -12.61 -6.33 -8.21
N THR A 85 -11.34 -6.03 -8.39
CA THR A 85 -10.38 -6.89 -9.11
C THR A 85 -9.23 -7.39 -8.26
N GLY A 86 -9.16 -7.00 -6.98
CA GLY A 86 -8.04 -7.36 -6.11
C GLY A 86 -8.15 -6.73 -4.74
N LYS A 87 -7.03 -6.33 -4.16
CA LYS A 87 -6.98 -5.55 -2.92
C LYS A 87 -6.03 -4.37 -3.05
N LEU A 88 -6.33 -3.33 -2.30
CA LEU A 88 -5.49 -2.15 -2.18
C LEU A 88 -4.26 -2.43 -1.35
N ILE A 89 -3.11 -1.99 -1.84
CA ILE A 89 -1.91 -1.82 -1.05
C ILE A 89 -1.38 -0.39 -1.17
N CYS A 90 -0.64 0.03 -0.15
CA CYS A 90 0.17 1.23 -0.19
C CYS A 90 1.63 0.86 0.04
N ILE A 91 2.50 1.31 -0.86
CA ILE A 91 3.94 1.27 -0.66
C ILE A 91 4.34 2.60 -0.04
N ASP A 92 4.89 2.57 1.18
CA ASP A 92 5.49 3.74 1.84
C ASP A 92 7.02 3.62 1.75
N ALA A 93 7.61 4.44 0.89
CA ALA A 93 9.06 4.48 0.68
C ALA A 93 9.63 5.72 1.37
N ASP A 94 10.47 5.52 2.39
CA ASP A 94 11.11 6.60 3.14
C ASP A 94 12.62 6.64 2.85
N PHE A 95 13.10 7.77 2.32
CA PHE A 95 14.52 8.01 2.06
C PHE A 95 15.30 8.44 3.30
N LYS A 96 14.62 8.60 4.43
CA LYS A 96 15.19 9.15 5.66
C LYS A 96 16.43 8.38 6.13
N GLY A 97 17.53 9.12 6.30
CA GLY A 97 18.79 8.57 6.78
C GLY A 97 19.57 7.74 5.76
N ARG A 98 19.14 7.66 4.51
CA ARG A 98 19.81 6.90 3.46
C ARG A 98 20.73 7.81 2.64
N PRO A 99 22.02 7.43 2.45
CA PRO A 99 22.93 8.16 1.57
C PRO A 99 22.44 8.17 0.12
N ALA A 100 22.69 9.25 -0.60
CA ALA A 100 22.25 9.42 -1.99
C ALA A 100 22.86 8.40 -3.00
N GLY A 101 23.90 7.68 -2.62
CA GLY A 101 24.55 6.64 -3.45
C GLY A 101 24.20 5.21 -3.04
N ASP A 102 23.33 5.02 -2.08
CA ASP A 102 22.87 3.71 -1.66
C ASP A 102 22.04 3.02 -2.75
N ALA A 103 22.26 1.72 -3.00
CA ALA A 103 21.51 0.93 -3.95
C ALA A 103 20.00 0.98 -3.70
N ILE A 104 19.59 0.99 -2.43
CA ILE A 104 18.19 1.10 -2.02
C ILE A 104 17.62 2.49 -2.35
N HIS A 105 18.41 3.53 -2.18
CA HIS A 105 18.01 4.87 -2.60
C HIS A 105 17.74 4.92 -4.10
N GLN A 106 18.55 4.22 -4.90
CA GLN A 106 18.29 4.10 -6.34
C GLN A 106 17.04 3.26 -6.62
N ALA A 107 16.86 2.12 -5.94
CA ALA A 107 15.69 1.28 -6.09
C ALA A 107 14.38 2.05 -5.77
N PHE A 108 14.38 2.90 -4.75
CA PHE A 108 13.25 3.80 -4.48
C PHE A 108 13.01 4.82 -5.59
N LYS A 109 14.06 5.37 -6.20
CA LYS A 109 13.90 6.27 -7.35
C LYS A 109 13.31 5.56 -8.55
N ASP A 110 13.78 4.33 -8.81
CA ASP A 110 13.31 3.53 -9.94
C ASP A 110 11.85 3.11 -9.74
N LEU A 111 11.47 2.73 -8.53
CA LEU A 111 10.08 2.42 -8.18
C LEU A 111 9.16 3.65 -8.35
N LYS A 112 9.63 4.82 -7.91
CA LYS A 112 8.90 6.07 -8.14
C LYS A 112 8.74 6.36 -9.62
N ALA A 113 9.84 6.26 -10.40
CA ALA A 113 9.82 6.51 -11.83
C ALA A 113 8.87 5.56 -12.55
N TRP A 114 8.93 4.27 -12.19
CA TRP A 114 8.01 3.26 -12.68
C TRP A 114 6.54 3.62 -12.40
N ALA A 115 6.22 3.98 -11.16
CA ALA A 115 4.84 4.31 -10.79
C ALA A 115 4.29 5.51 -11.56
N ILE A 116 5.11 6.53 -11.78
CA ILE A 116 4.75 7.73 -12.56
C ILE A 116 4.57 7.38 -14.03
N ASP A 117 5.51 6.61 -14.62
CA ASP A 117 5.48 6.20 -16.02
C ASP A 117 4.26 5.33 -16.33
N GLN A 118 3.92 4.43 -15.43
CA GLN A 118 2.74 3.58 -15.54
C GLN A 118 1.43 4.30 -15.13
N GLY A 119 1.49 5.53 -14.67
CA GLY A 119 0.32 6.34 -14.30
C GLY A 119 -0.38 5.89 -13.02
N HIS A 120 0.31 5.17 -12.14
CA HIS A 120 -0.22 4.79 -10.81
C HIS A 120 -0.34 6.01 -9.90
N LEU A 121 -1.30 5.94 -8.97
CA LEU A 121 -1.50 6.99 -7.98
C LEU A 121 -0.30 7.10 -7.04
N TYR A 122 0.30 8.27 -7.05
CA TYR A 122 1.50 8.61 -6.30
C TYR A 122 1.31 9.93 -5.57
N GLU A 123 1.88 10.05 -4.38
CA GLU A 123 1.98 11.31 -3.63
C GLU A 123 3.28 11.38 -2.82
N THR A 124 3.78 12.58 -2.55
CA THR A 124 4.92 12.76 -1.63
C THR A 124 4.45 12.65 -0.19
N SER A 125 5.19 11.94 0.67
CA SER A 125 4.86 11.79 2.09
C SER A 125 4.94 13.13 2.85
N ILE A 126 4.33 13.19 4.05
CA ILE A 126 4.29 14.42 4.87
C ILE A 126 5.68 14.92 5.28
N SER A 127 6.66 14.03 5.42
CA SER A 127 8.05 14.39 5.72
C SER A 127 8.77 15.05 4.53
N GLN A 128 8.20 14.95 3.33
CA GLN A 128 8.81 15.29 2.05
C GLN A 128 10.10 14.50 1.73
N GLN A 129 10.41 13.48 2.54
CA GLN A 129 11.57 12.59 2.39
C GLN A 129 11.19 11.18 1.93
N GLY A 130 9.98 11.03 1.45
CA GLY A 130 9.44 9.76 0.98
C GLY A 130 8.20 9.97 0.13
N TYR A 131 7.56 8.88 -0.21
CA TYR A 131 6.37 8.90 -1.04
C TYR A 131 5.48 7.69 -0.77
N HIS A 132 4.21 7.81 -1.14
CA HIS A 132 3.25 6.73 -1.17
C HIS A 132 2.93 6.38 -2.62
N ILE A 133 2.86 5.08 -2.93
CA ILE A 133 2.32 4.56 -4.18
C ILE A 133 1.14 3.66 -3.82
N TRP A 134 0.03 3.87 -4.49
CA TRP A 134 -1.20 3.13 -4.28
C TRP A 134 -1.45 2.18 -5.45
N LEU A 135 -1.55 0.89 -5.16
CA LEU A 135 -1.66 -0.17 -6.15
C LEU A 135 -2.81 -1.12 -5.82
N THR A 136 -3.37 -1.70 -6.86
CA THR A 136 -4.19 -2.91 -6.74
C THR A 136 -3.29 -4.12 -6.97
N VAL A 137 -3.41 -5.13 -6.10
CA VAL A 137 -2.71 -6.41 -6.24
C VAL A 137 -3.71 -7.55 -6.13
N ASP A 138 -3.31 -8.76 -6.51
CA ASP A 138 -4.16 -9.94 -6.35
C ASP A 138 -4.65 -10.06 -4.90
N ALA A 139 -5.93 -10.34 -4.72
CA ALA A 139 -6.55 -10.42 -3.41
C ALA A 139 -5.94 -11.53 -2.53
N SER A 140 -5.45 -12.61 -3.15
CA SER A 140 -4.82 -13.76 -2.48
C SER A 140 -3.36 -13.53 -2.12
N LEU A 141 -2.72 -12.43 -2.58
CA LEU A 141 -1.32 -12.13 -2.27
C LEU A 141 -1.13 -11.98 -0.77
N GLU A 142 -0.24 -12.75 -0.19
CA GLU A 142 0.13 -12.69 1.22
C GLU A 142 1.48 -12.01 1.42
N LEU A 143 1.62 -11.19 2.47
CA LEU A 143 2.90 -10.53 2.78
C LEU A 143 4.04 -11.54 2.99
N ALA A 144 3.71 -12.72 3.54
CA ALA A 144 4.67 -13.79 3.75
C ALA A 144 5.34 -14.29 2.46
N LYS A 145 4.66 -14.16 1.32
CA LYS A 145 5.19 -14.51 -0.01
C LYS A 145 6.14 -13.44 -0.58
N LEU A 146 6.17 -12.26 0.02
CA LEU A 146 7.05 -11.15 -0.33
C LEU A 146 8.22 -11.03 0.65
N LYS A 147 8.54 -12.09 1.40
CA LYS A 147 9.60 -12.14 2.42
C LYS A 147 11.00 -12.04 1.84
N PRO A 148 11.84 -11.55 2.75
CA PRO A 148 11.97 -10.15 3.09
C PRO A 148 12.94 -9.51 2.12
N LEU A 149 12.70 -8.30 1.83
CA LEU A 149 13.73 -7.42 1.34
C LEU A 149 14.97 -7.63 2.19
N SER A 150 16.09 -7.91 1.56
CA SER A 150 17.36 -8.20 2.24
C SER A 150 17.57 -7.21 3.39
N LYS A 151 18.15 -7.70 4.49
CA LYS A 151 18.35 -6.97 5.73
C LYS A 151 18.83 -5.54 5.47
N GLY A 152 17.95 -4.55 5.73
CA GLY A 152 18.22 -3.13 5.47
C GLY A 152 17.48 -2.50 4.28
N GLN A 153 16.71 -3.27 3.51
CA GLN A 153 15.82 -2.77 2.47
C GLN A 153 14.40 -2.66 3.04
N GLU A 154 14.10 -1.57 3.72
CA GLU A 154 12.77 -1.37 4.31
C GLU A 154 11.86 -0.65 3.31
N VAL A 155 11.12 -1.42 2.52
CA VAL A 155 9.87 -0.97 1.91
C VAL A 155 8.76 -1.32 2.88
N GLU A 156 8.04 -0.32 3.38
CA GLU A 156 6.85 -0.56 4.16
C GLU A 156 5.66 -0.81 3.22
N LEU A 157 5.07 -2.01 3.32
CA LEU A 157 3.91 -2.41 2.53
C LEU A 157 2.69 -2.49 3.44
N PHE A 158 1.66 -1.68 3.16
CA PHE A 158 0.42 -1.65 3.92
C PHE A 158 -0.74 -2.24 3.11
N GLY A 159 -1.75 -2.76 3.81
CA GLY A 159 -2.92 -3.40 3.21
C GLY A 159 -2.93 -4.92 3.33
N PHE A 160 -2.01 -5.48 4.12
CA PHE A 160 -1.98 -6.90 4.44
C PHE A 160 -2.55 -7.17 5.83
N ALA A 161 -3.13 -8.36 6.02
CA ALA A 161 -3.66 -8.77 7.31
C ALA A 161 -2.59 -8.76 8.41
N GLY A 162 -2.97 -8.30 9.61
CA GLY A 162 -2.07 -8.26 10.78
C GLY A 162 -1.20 -7.02 10.90
N LEU A 163 -1.14 -6.17 9.88
CA LEU A 163 -0.47 -4.88 9.96
C LEU A 163 -1.44 -3.82 10.49
N LYS A 164 -1.03 -3.10 11.54
CA LYS A 164 -1.83 -2.01 12.13
C LYS A 164 -1.25 -0.67 11.71
N LYS A 165 -1.72 -0.14 10.60
CA LYS A 165 -1.24 1.12 10.06
C LYS A 165 -2.36 1.99 9.49
N ASN A 166 -2.23 3.28 9.72
CA ASN A 166 -2.97 4.30 9.00
C ASN A 166 -2.00 5.07 8.12
N VAL A 167 -2.36 5.24 6.87
CA VAL A 167 -1.59 6.04 5.92
C VAL A 167 -2.21 7.40 5.82
N LEU A 168 -1.43 8.44 6.10
CA LEU A 168 -1.87 9.83 6.01
C LEU A 168 -1.76 10.29 4.56
N LEU A 169 -2.84 10.86 4.03
CA LEU A 169 -2.91 11.41 2.68
C LEU A 169 -2.44 12.85 2.70
N THR A 170 -1.54 13.20 1.80
CA THR A 170 -0.94 14.54 1.76
C THR A 170 -1.42 15.37 0.58
N GLY A 171 -1.76 14.73 -0.55
CA GLY A 171 -2.01 15.39 -1.82
C GLY A 171 -0.78 16.09 -2.41
N ALA A 172 0.37 16.05 -1.72
CA ALA A 172 1.56 16.76 -2.14
C ALA A 172 2.18 16.10 -3.37
N LYS A 173 2.33 16.88 -4.45
CA LYS A 173 2.86 16.41 -5.75
C LYS A 173 2.16 15.13 -6.24
N MET A 174 0.87 15.05 -6.00
CA MET A 174 0.05 13.94 -6.44
C MET A 174 0.08 13.83 -7.97
N SER A 175 0.15 12.59 -8.47
CA SER A 175 -0.01 12.28 -9.89
C SER A 175 -0.61 10.89 -10.08
N GLY A 176 -1.10 10.62 -11.30
CA GLY A 176 -1.70 9.34 -11.65
C GLY A 176 -3.08 9.10 -11.02
N GLN A 177 -3.52 7.86 -11.07
CA GLN A 177 -4.80 7.41 -10.54
C GLN A 177 -4.70 6.00 -9.99
N LEU A 178 -5.63 5.60 -9.11
CA LEU A 178 -5.72 4.21 -8.69
C LEU A 178 -6.19 3.37 -9.88
N GLN A 179 -5.32 2.48 -10.34
CA GLN A 179 -5.66 1.51 -11.37
C GLN A 179 -6.25 0.26 -10.71
N LEU A 180 -7.36 -0.23 -11.25
CA LEU A 180 -8.03 -1.41 -10.69
C LEU A 180 -7.41 -2.73 -11.15
N GLU A 181 -6.67 -2.73 -12.25
CA GLU A 181 -5.98 -3.92 -12.71
C GLU A 181 -4.86 -4.32 -11.74
N PRO A 182 -4.86 -5.57 -11.24
CA PRO A 182 -3.85 -6.02 -10.30
C PRO A 182 -2.46 -6.06 -10.93
N VAL A 183 -1.46 -5.52 -10.23
CA VAL A 183 -0.06 -5.63 -10.62
C VAL A 183 0.61 -6.82 -9.92
N ASP A 184 1.57 -7.44 -10.59
CA ASP A 184 2.50 -8.38 -9.98
C ASP A 184 3.52 -7.60 -9.15
N LEU A 185 3.23 -7.45 -7.86
CA LEU A 185 4.05 -6.66 -6.95
C LEU A 185 5.49 -7.19 -6.84
N ALA A 186 5.67 -8.52 -6.85
CA ALA A 186 6.99 -9.12 -6.76
C ALA A 186 7.83 -8.79 -8.01
N ALA A 187 7.24 -8.93 -9.19
CA ALA A 187 7.90 -8.58 -10.44
C ALA A 187 8.29 -7.09 -10.48
N VAL A 188 7.38 -6.19 -10.07
CA VAL A 188 7.63 -4.74 -10.02
C VAL A 188 8.79 -4.41 -9.09
N LEU A 189 8.76 -4.93 -7.87
CA LEU A 189 9.81 -4.65 -6.90
C LEU A 189 11.16 -5.22 -7.35
N ASN A 190 11.19 -6.44 -7.91
CA ASN A 190 12.42 -7.02 -8.47
C ASN A 190 12.98 -6.17 -9.63
N GLN A 191 12.11 -5.71 -10.53
CA GLN A 191 12.50 -4.82 -11.63
C GLN A 191 13.14 -3.53 -11.14
N CYS A 192 12.68 -3.02 -10.00
CA CYS A 192 13.23 -1.81 -9.37
C CYS A 192 14.47 -2.09 -8.50
N GLY A 193 14.99 -3.31 -8.48
CA GLY A 193 16.21 -3.66 -7.75
C GLY A 193 16.01 -4.03 -6.29
N PHE A 194 14.77 -4.36 -5.88
CA PHE A 194 14.53 -4.97 -4.58
C PHE A 194 14.70 -6.48 -4.69
N GLU A 195 15.48 -7.05 -3.77
CA GLU A 195 15.69 -8.49 -3.70
C GLU A 195 14.67 -9.13 -2.73
N PHE A 196 14.08 -10.23 -3.16
CA PHE A 196 13.21 -11.06 -2.33
C PHE A 196 13.84 -12.42 -2.12
N ASP A 197 13.80 -12.95 -0.91
CA ASP A 197 13.92 -14.37 -0.71
C ASP A 197 12.68 -15.04 -1.32
N GLN A 198 12.80 -15.54 -2.53
CA GLN A 198 11.77 -16.38 -3.07
C GLN A 198 11.65 -17.61 -2.16
N PRO A 199 10.48 -17.90 -1.58
CA PRO A 199 10.29 -19.19 -0.94
C PRO A 199 10.60 -20.25 -2.01
N GLU A 200 11.51 -21.19 -1.73
CA GLU A 200 11.70 -22.36 -2.57
C GLU A 200 10.29 -22.94 -2.80
N LEU A 201 9.85 -22.89 -4.06
CA LEU A 201 8.62 -23.55 -4.43
C LEU A 201 8.81 -25.01 -4.02
N PRO A 202 7.92 -25.59 -3.19
CA PRO A 202 8.02 -27.03 -2.88
C PRO A 202 8.07 -27.76 -4.21
N GLU A 203 9.10 -28.59 -4.39
CA GLU A 203 9.20 -29.45 -5.57
C GLU A 203 7.85 -30.16 -5.70
N LEU A 204 7.13 -29.85 -6.77
CA LEU A 204 5.90 -30.57 -7.07
C LEU A 204 6.24 -32.05 -7.12
N PRO A 205 5.57 -32.91 -6.35
CA PRO A 205 5.83 -34.34 -6.40
C PRO A 205 5.72 -34.76 -7.87
N ALA A 206 6.75 -35.48 -8.35
CA ALA A 206 6.79 -35.95 -9.71
C ALA A 206 5.44 -36.62 -10.06
N ILE A 207 4.74 -36.08 -11.04
CA ILE A 207 3.46 -36.66 -11.48
C ILE A 207 3.80 -38.08 -11.93
N PRO A 208 3.23 -39.13 -11.31
CA PRO A 208 3.46 -40.49 -11.74
C PRO A 208 3.13 -40.60 -13.23
N ALA A 209 4.04 -41.17 -14.00
CA ALA A 209 3.78 -41.41 -15.41
C ALA A 209 2.45 -42.19 -15.56
N LEU A 210 1.53 -41.65 -16.31
CA LEU A 210 0.29 -42.35 -16.60
C LEU A 210 0.64 -43.69 -17.25
N PRO A 211 0.05 -44.82 -16.80
CA PRO A 211 0.30 -46.11 -17.41
C PRO A 211 -0.10 -46.04 -18.90
N GLU A 212 0.80 -46.48 -19.75
CA GLU A 212 0.52 -46.60 -21.20
C GLU A 212 -0.74 -47.42 -21.38
N ARG A 213 -1.79 -46.82 -21.93
CA ARG A 213 -2.96 -47.57 -22.36
C ARG A 213 -2.55 -48.43 -23.55
N GLN A 214 -2.43 -49.74 -23.33
CA GLN A 214 -2.40 -50.72 -24.43
C GLN A 214 -3.75 -50.73 -25.12
N PHE A 215 -3.81 -50.17 -26.31
CA PHE A 215 -4.97 -50.33 -27.16
C PHE A 215 -4.88 -51.75 -27.80
N GLU A 216 -5.69 -52.68 -27.29
CA GLU A 216 -5.93 -53.94 -28.02
C GLU A 216 -6.70 -53.62 -29.30
N THR A 217 -6.04 -53.74 -30.43
CA THR A 217 -6.66 -53.74 -31.73
C THR A 217 -7.34 -55.10 -31.92
N THR A 218 -8.64 -55.18 -31.61
CA THR A 218 -9.46 -56.33 -32.07
C THR A 218 -9.65 -56.19 -33.56
N ALA A 219 -8.92 -56.99 -34.31
CA ALA A 219 -9.23 -57.26 -35.73
C ALA A 219 -10.53 -58.04 -35.79
N HIS A 220 -11.54 -57.48 -36.42
CA HIS A 220 -12.71 -58.19 -36.84
C HIS A 220 -12.46 -58.70 -38.26
N ASP A 221 -12.45 -60.06 -38.41
CA ASP A 221 -12.59 -60.76 -39.70
C ASP A 221 -14.04 -60.67 -40.23
#